data_68f45bef381ab9cdf2b49c4405565b3b
#
_entry.id   68f45bef381ab9cdf2b49c4405565b3b
#
_cell.length_a   1.000
_cell.length_b   1.000
_cell.length_c   1.000
_cell.angle_alpha   90.00
_cell.angle_beta   90.00
_cell.angle_gamma   90.00
#
_symmetry.space_group_name_H-M   'P 1'
#
loop_
_entity.id
_entity.type
_entity.pdbx_description
1 polymer ?
#
loop_
_entity_poly.entity_id
_entity_poly.type
_entity_poly.pdbx_seq_one_letter_code
_entity_poly.pdbx_strand_id
1 'polypeptide(L)'
;MSRLDEVNLIIAGVGGQGSVLASHLVAMAAIEEGLHARVGETFGAAMRGGSVASHVRIGKNVFAPLIPEGSAEIVVALEPLEGLRNAVKYLAGGGLLLTNTRAWTPVDVNIGRAEYPSMEAIEGAVKKLGGKVIAIDATSLAQQAGNVRTVNVVMLGALMGAGRLPISLESMKRVIRENVPKGTEDVNLRAFELGLKAVRGK
;
A
#
# COMPACT_ATOMS: atom_id res chain seq x y z
N MET A 1 -0.91 25.61 10.72
CA MET A 1 -0.34 25.39 9.35
C MET A 1 0.25 23.99 9.36
N SER A 2 -0.47 23.01 8.80
CA SER A 2 -0.14 21.60 8.87
C SER A 2 0.97 21.24 7.88
N ARG A 3 1.94 20.51 8.36
CA ARG A 3 3.00 19.84 7.64
C ARG A 3 2.48 18.95 6.51
N LEU A 4 2.31 19.49 5.32
CA LEU A 4 2.27 18.72 4.09
C LEU A 4 3.47 19.08 3.21
N ASP A 5 4.65 19.25 3.84
CA ASP A 5 5.87 19.45 3.07
C ASP A 5 6.37 18.12 2.47
N GLU A 6 6.04 17.00 3.08
CA GLU A 6 6.44 15.67 2.61
C GLU A 6 5.50 14.57 3.17
N VAL A 7 5.19 13.55 2.36
CA VAL A 7 4.50 12.31 2.75
C VAL A 7 5.36 11.12 2.36
N ASN A 8 5.62 10.25 3.31
CA ASN A 8 6.40 9.02 3.15
C ASN A 8 5.46 7.80 3.24
N LEU A 9 5.34 7.09 2.14
CA LEU A 9 4.47 5.93 1.97
C LEU A 9 5.29 4.70 1.60
N ILE A 10 5.08 3.59 2.32
CA ILE A 10 5.55 2.26 1.91
C ILE A 10 4.39 1.48 1.31
N ILE A 11 4.61 0.82 0.17
CA ILE A 11 3.69 -0.19 -0.36
C ILE A 11 4.40 -1.54 -0.31
N ALA A 12 3.98 -2.38 0.63
CA ALA A 12 4.62 -3.66 0.92
C ALA A 12 3.78 -4.84 0.43
N GLY A 13 4.44 -5.90 0.03
CA GLY A 13 3.78 -7.13 -0.38
C GLY A 13 4.75 -8.22 -0.79
N VAL A 14 4.20 -9.25 -1.40
CA VAL A 14 4.95 -10.38 -1.97
C VAL A 14 5.12 -10.17 -3.47
N GLY A 15 6.27 -10.53 -4.01
CA GLY A 15 6.60 -10.39 -5.42
C GLY A 15 5.54 -11.01 -6.33
N GLY A 16 4.97 -10.20 -7.22
CA GLY A 16 3.85 -10.54 -8.11
C GLY A 16 2.50 -9.92 -7.72
N GLN A 17 2.37 -9.28 -6.54
CA GLN A 17 1.13 -8.65 -6.10
C GLN A 17 0.90 -7.24 -6.67
N GLY A 18 1.86 -6.67 -7.40
CA GLY A 18 1.72 -5.38 -8.08
C GLY A 18 2.01 -4.15 -7.21
N SER A 19 2.85 -4.27 -6.17
CA SER A 19 3.32 -3.14 -5.35
C SER A 19 4.03 -2.08 -6.19
N VAL A 20 4.87 -2.50 -7.15
CA VAL A 20 5.60 -1.60 -8.06
C VAL A 20 4.64 -0.79 -8.93
N LEU A 21 3.62 -1.43 -9.51
CA LEU A 21 2.60 -0.68 -10.27
C LEU A 21 1.87 0.32 -9.38
N ALA A 22 1.46 -0.10 -8.18
CA ALA A 22 0.76 0.77 -7.25
C ALA A 22 1.61 1.99 -6.83
N SER A 23 2.91 1.81 -6.56
CA SER A 23 3.81 2.91 -6.21
C SER A 23 3.97 3.92 -7.34
N HIS A 24 4.09 3.44 -8.59
CA HIS A 24 4.19 4.30 -9.76
C HIS A 24 2.89 5.07 -10.02
N LEU A 25 1.71 4.44 -9.86
CA LEU A 25 0.41 5.14 -10.00
C LEU A 25 0.28 6.28 -8.97
N VAL A 26 0.67 6.04 -7.71
CA VAL A 26 0.68 7.09 -6.68
C VAL A 26 1.63 8.22 -7.04
N ALA A 27 2.85 7.89 -7.48
CA ALA A 27 3.84 8.90 -7.86
C ALA A 27 3.39 9.75 -9.07
N MET A 28 2.82 9.11 -10.11
CA MET A 28 2.28 9.83 -11.26
C MET A 28 1.12 10.74 -10.88
N ALA A 29 0.19 10.29 -10.04
CA ALA A 29 -0.91 11.11 -9.56
C ALA A 29 -0.41 12.31 -8.72
N ALA A 30 0.64 12.13 -7.91
CA ALA A 30 1.27 13.24 -7.18
C ALA A 30 1.92 14.26 -8.12
N ILE A 31 2.56 13.80 -9.20
CA ILE A 31 3.18 14.69 -10.21
C ILE A 31 2.10 15.50 -10.95
N GLU A 32 0.93 14.91 -11.23
CA GLU A 32 -0.20 15.64 -11.82
C GLU A 32 -0.73 16.77 -10.91
N GLU A 33 -0.61 16.63 -9.60
CA GLU A 33 -0.93 17.67 -8.62
C GLU A 33 0.20 18.73 -8.48
N GLY A 34 1.25 18.65 -9.29
CA GLY A 34 2.37 19.57 -9.26
C GLY A 34 3.37 19.31 -8.13
N LEU A 35 3.32 18.13 -7.51
CA LEU A 35 4.25 17.71 -6.47
C LEU A 35 5.44 16.95 -7.06
N HIS A 36 6.54 16.92 -6.33
CA HIS A 36 7.64 16.01 -6.65
C HIS A 36 7.34 14.63 -6.03
N ALA A 37 7.66 13.58 -6.75
CA ALA A 37 7.60 12.21 -6.24
C ALA A 37 8.92 11.47 -6.52
N ARG A 38 9.32 10.61 -5.59
CA ARG A 38 10.45 9.69 -5.75
C ARG A 38 10.01 8.31 -5.37
N VAL A 39 10.34 7.34 -6.20
CA VAL A 39 10.03 5.92 -5.98
C VAL A 39 11.33 5.12 -5.96
N GLY A 40 11.43 4.18 -5.04
CA GLY A 40 12.53 3.22 -4.97
C GLY A 40 12.03 1.91 -4.41
N GLU A 41 12.47 0.80 -4.98
CA GLU A 41 12.05 -0.53 -4.56
C GLU A 41 13.18 -1.23 -3.82
N THR A 42 12.82 -1.98 -2.79
CA THR A 42 13.69 -2.94 -2.12
C THR A 42 13.11 -4.33 -2.28
N PHE A 43 13.96 -5.25 -2.74
CA PHE A 43 13.59 -6.63 -3.01
C PHE A 43 14.36 -7.56 -2.08
N GLY A 44 13.72 -8.66 -1.67
CA GLY A 44 14.42 -9.80 -1.11
C GLY A 44 15.19 -10.57 -2.20
N ALA A 45 15.87 -11.65 -1.81
CA ALA A 45 16.64 -12.50 -2.75
C ALA A 45 15.77 -13.17 -3.83
N ALA A 46 14.47 -13.35 -3.58
CA ALA A 46 13.53 -13.96 -4.51
C ALA A 46 12.67 -12.89 -5.19
N MET A 47 12.70 -12.83 -6.52
CA MET A 47 11.89 -11.89 -7.31
C MET A 47 10.39 -12.24 -7.33
N ARG A 48 10.03 -13.52 -7.14
CA ARG A 48 8.64 -14.00 -7.04
C ARG A 48 8.46 -14.71 -5.71
N GLY A 49 7.37 -14.40 -5.00
CA GLY A 49 7.11 -14.95 -3.68
C GLY A 49 7.98 -14.38 -2.56
N GLY A 50 8.98 -13.52 -2.88
CA GLY A 50 9.81 -12.82 -1.90
C GLY A 50 9.20 -11.48 -1.46
N SER A 51 9.71 -10.95 -0.36
CA SER A 51 9.34 -9.63 0.17
C SER A 51 9.69 -8.52 -0.83
N VAL A 52 8.76 -7.60 -1.05
CA VAL A 52 8.94 -6.38 -1.85
C VAL A 52 8.39 -5.21 -1.06
N ALA A 53 9.18 -4.14 -0.97
CA ALA A 53 8.71 -2.86 -0.45
C ALA A 53 9.06 -1.74 -1.43
N SER A 54 8.02 -1.02 -1.89
CA SER A 54 8.14 0.18 -2.69
C SER A 54 8.03 1.40 -1.78
N HIS A 55 9.07 2.21 -1.77
CA HIS A 55 9.14 3.48 -1.07
C HIS A 55 8.62 4.57 -1.99
N VAL A 56 7.66 5.35 -1.54
CA VAL A 56 7.12 6.51 -2.27
C VAL A 56 7.22 7.73 -1.38
N ARG A 57 7.96 8.74 -1.82
CA ARG A 57 8.09 10.00 -1.11
C ARG A 57 7.50 11.10 -1.98
N ILE A 58 6.59 11.90 -1.42
CA ILE A 58 5.84 12.93 -2.12
C ILE A 58 6.02 14.24 -1.37
N GLY A 59 6.33 15.33 -2.07
CA GLY A 59 6.48 16.65 -1.45
C GLY A 59 7.14 17.65 -2.38
N LYS A 60 7.38 18.86 -1.86
CA LYS A 60 8.03 19.92 -2.63
C LYS A 60 9.55 19.74 -2.73
N ASN A 61 10.18 19.11 -1.71
CA ASN A 61 11.64 19.03 -1.57
C ASN A 61 12.11 17.58 -1.36
N VAL A 62 11.67 16.65 -2.21
CA VAL A 62 12.04 15.24 -2.12
C VAL A 62 13.16 14.92 -3.11
N PHE A 63 14.34 14.54 -2.62
CA PHE A 63 15.54 14.29 -3.43
C PHE A 63 15.95 12.81 -3.50
N ALA A 64 15.65 12.00 -2.47
CA ALA A 64 16.02 10.60 -2.40
C ALA A 64 14.77 9.71 -2.21
N PRO A 65 14.72 8.50 -2.80
CA PRO A 65 13.53 7.66 -2.74
C PRO A 65 13.37 6.88 -1.42
N LEU A 66 14.47 6.48 -0.78
CA LEU A 66 14.39 5.62 0.40
C LEU A 66 13.90 6.41 1.61
N ILE A 67 12.91 5.85 2.29
CA ILE A 67 12.35 6.39 3.51
C ILE A 67 13.21 5.94 4.69
N PRO A 68 13.64 6.87 5.58
CA PRO A 68 14.33 6.51 6.80
C PRO A 68 13.46 5.62 7.72
N GLU A 69 14.10 4.81 8.55
CA GLU A 69 13.39 4.00 9.54
C GLU A 69 12.57 4.88 10.48
N GLY A 70 11.37 4.44 10.84
CA GLY A 70 10.44 5.17 11.71
C GLY A 70 9.86 6.46 11.12
N SER A 71 9.93 6.67 9.78
CA SER A 71 9.54 7.93 9.14
C SER A 71 8.40 7.79 8.11
N ALA A 72 7.81 6.62 7.96
CA ALA A 72 6.66 6.42 7.07
C ALA A 72 5.36 6.80 7.78
N GLU A 73 4.62 7.76 7.24
CA GLU A 73 3.29 8.09 7.73
C GLU A 73 2.27 7.00 7.40
N ILE A 74 2.51 6.25 6.33
CA ILE A 74 1.60 5.22 5.85
C ILE A 74 2.39 3.99 5.37
N VAL A 75 1.93 2.81 5.78
CA VAL A 75 2.30 1.54 5.19
C VAL A 75 1.05 0.91 4.59
N VAL A 76 1.02 0.72 3.28
CA VAL A 76 0.00 -0.05 2.56
C VAL A 76 0.52 -1.45 2.34
N ALA A 77 -0.19 -2.46 2.84
CA ALA A 77 0.24 -3.84 2.77
C ALA A 77 -0.72 -4.68 1.90
N LEU A 78 -0.20 -5.23 0.83
CA LEU A 78 -0.91 -6.19 -0.01
C LEU A 78 -0.99 -7.57 0.65
N GLU A 79 -0.15 -7.79 1.69
CA GLU A 79 -0.04 -9.01 2.48
C GLU A 79 0.27 -8.66 3.95
N PRO A 80 -0.45 -9.27 4.95
CA PRO A 80 -0.37 -8.83 6.34
C PRO A 80 1.01 -8.92 6.98
N LEU A 81 1.75 -10.02 6.78
CA LEU A 81 3.08 -10.22 7.38
C LEU A 81 4.10 -9.22 6.80
N GLU A 82 4.05 -8.96 5.51
CA GLU A 82 4.88 -7.91 4.89
C GLU A 82 4.50 -6.52 5.40
N GLY A 83 3.21 -6.31 5.69
CA GLY A 83 2.72 -5.11 6.37
C GLY A 83 3.34 -4.94 7.75
N LEU A 84 3.33 -5.98 8.56
CA LEU A 84 3.93 -5.96 9.90
C LEU A 84 5.45 -5.70 9.84
N ARG A 85 6.18 -6.41 8.97
CA ARG A 85 7.64 -6.24 8.80
C ARG A 85 8.01 -4.81 8.46
N ASN A 86 7.27 -4.21 7.52
CA ASN A 86 7.51 -2.84 7.09
C ASN A 86 7.02 -1.81 8.12
N ALA A 87 5.92 -2.08 8.84
CA ALA A 87 5.46 -1.22 9.93
C ALA A 87 6.49 -1.17 11.08
N VAL A 88 7.02 -2.33 11.50
CA VAL A 88 8.06 -2.39 12.55
C VAL A 88 9.29 -1.57 12.17
N LYS A 89 9.67 -1.60 10.89
CA LYS A 89 10.89 -0.92 10.43
C LYS A 89 10.67 0.56 10.12
N TYR A 90 9.58 0.90 9.47
CA TYR A 90 9.42 2.21 8.84
C TYR A 90 8.31 3.08 9.41
N LEU A 91 7.29 2.51 10.10
CA LEU A 91 6.12 3.28 10.51
C LEU A 91 6.49 4.33 11.56
N ALA A 92 6.11 5.57 11.30
CA ALA A 92 6.23 6.68 12.25
C ALA A 92 5.22 6.55 13.40
N GLY A 93 5.50 7.15 14.54
CA GLY A 93 4.53 7.28 15.64
C GLY A 93 3.27 8.01 15.15
N GLY A 94 2.09 7.42 15.38
CA GLY A 94 0.81 7.91 14.85
C GLY A 94 0.53 7.54 13.40
N GLY A 95 1.44 6.80 12.75
CA GLY A 95 1.29 6.34 11.37
C GLY A 95 0.15 5.31 11.19
N LEU A 96 -0.16 5.02 9.93
CA LEU A 96 -1.22 4.10 9.53
C LEU A 96 -0.65 2.87 8.83
N LEU A 97 -0.97 1.67 9.33
CA LEU A 97 -0.92 0.43 8.55
C LEU A 97 -2.30 0.19 7.93
N LEU A 98 -2.39 0.27 6.61
CA LEU A 98 -3.55 -0.15 5.82
C LEU A 98 -3.23 -1.51 5.18
N THR A 99 -3.92 -2.57 5.58
CA THR A 99 -3.57 -3.94 5.16
C THR A 99 -4.72 -4.72 4.54
N ASN A 100 -4.40 -5.48 3.49
CA ASN A 100 -5.24 -6.58 3.06
C ASN A 100 -5.18 -7.71 4.10
N THR A 101 -6.29 -8.43 4.32
CA THR A 101 -6.36 -9.52 5.29
C THR A 101 -5.92 -10.87 4.73
N ARG A 102 -5.73 -11.00 3.41
CA ARG A 102 -5.33 -12.26 2.76
C ARG A 102 -3.86 -12.55 3.01
N ALA A 103 -3.59 -13.60 3.79
CA ALA A 103 -2.24 -14.12 4.01
C ALA A 103 -1.68 -14.83 2.77
N TRP A 104 -0.37 -14.64 2.55
CA TRP A 104 0.45 -15.43 1.64
C TRP A 104 1.56 -16.10 2.46
N THR A 105 1.29 -17.34 2.89
CA THR A 105 2.14 -18.02 3.86
C THR A 105 3.55 -18.30 3.32
N PRO A 106 4.60 -17.87 4.04
CA PRO A 106 5.99 -18.19 3.70
C PRO A 106 6.25 -19.71 3.74
N VAL A 107 7.33 -20.14 3.06
CA VAL A 107 7.73 -21.55 3.04
C VAL A 107 7.93 -22.12 4.45
N ASP A 108 8.57 -21.37 5.35
CA ASP A 108 8.82 -21.81 6.73
C ASP A 108 7.53 -22.10 7.51
N VAL A 109 6.46 -21.36 7.24
CA VAL A 109 5.13 -21.62 7.82
C VAL A 109 4.54 -22.89 7.20
N ASN A 110 4.63 -23.04 5.87
CA ASN A 110 4.06 -24.20 5.18
C ASN A 110 4.72 -25.52 5.57
N ILE A 111 6.00 -25.50 5.97
CA ILE A 111 6.74 -26.69 6.45
C ILE A 111 6.76 -26.82 7.98
N GLY A 112 5.98 -26.00 8.70
CA GLY A 112 5.83 -26.08 10.15
C GLY A 112 7.03 -25.59 10.98
N ARG A 113 7.96 -24.82 10.39
CA ARG A 113 9.09 -24.23 11.09
C ARG A 113 8.78 -22.89 11.76
N ALA A 114 7.70 -22.24 11.39
CA ALA A 114 7.24 -20.99 11.94
C ALA A 114 5.71 -20.94 11.96
N GLU A 115 5.15 -20.07 12.81
CA GLU A 115 3.71 -19.80 12.82
C GLU A 115 3.44 -18.47 12.11
N TYR A 116 2.32 -18.41 11.37
CA TYR A 116 1.86 -17.16 10.78
C TYR A 116 1.14 -16.34 11.85
N PRO A 117 1.49 -15.04 12.04
CA PRO A 117 0.83 -14.24 13.07
C PRO A 117 -0.64 -13.99 12.75
N SER A 118 -1.50 -14.04 13.76
CA SER A 118 -2.91 -13.67 13.60
C SER A 118 -3.06 -12.16 13.31
N MET A 119 -4.19 -11.73 12.77
CA MET A 119 -4.46 -10.30 12.54
C MET A 119 -4.45 -9.52 13.86
N GLU A 120 -4.96 -10.11 14.96
CA GLU A 120 -4.95 -9.51 16.29
C GLU A 120 -3.51 -9.29 16.80
N ALA A 121 -2.61 -10.25 16.54
CA ALA A 121 -1.20 -10.11 16.88
C ALA A 121 -0.52 -8.98 16.08
N ILE A 122 -0.83 -8.88 14.79
CA ILE A 122 -0.34 -7.80 13.90
C ILE A 122 -0.85 -6.44 14.41
N GLU A 123 -2.15 -6.32 14.66
CA GLU A 123 -2.76 -5.09 15.18
C GLU A 123 -2.17 -4.69 16.54
N GLY A 124 -2.01 -5.67 17.43
CA GLY A 124 -1.41 -5.45 18.74
C GLY A 124 0.03 -4.94 18.66
N ALA A 125 0.83 -5.50 17.73
CA ALA A 125 2.20 -5.05 17.50
C ALA A 125 2.25 -3.62 16.97
N VAL A 126 1.42 -3.27 15.97
CA VAL A 126 1.37 -1.92 15.41
C VAL A 126 0.87 -0.89 16.43
N LYS A 127 -0.10 -1.24 17.26
CA LYS A 127 -0.56 -0.38 18.38
C LYS A 127 0.55 -0.09 19.39
N LYS A 128 1.41 -1.06 19.69
CA LYS A 128 2.59 -0.86 20.57
C LYS A 128 3.60 0.12 19.98
N LEU A 129 3.67 0.24 18.65
CA LEU A 129 4.47 1.26 17.95
C LEU A 129 3.80 2.65 17.92
N GLY A 130 2.61 2.79 18.52
CA GLY A 130 1.80 4.01 18.45
C GLY A 130 1.07 4.19 17.12
N GLY A 131 1.05 3.19 16.25
CA GLY A 131 0.38 3.22 14.96
C GLY A 131 -1.11 2.86 15.04
N LYS A 132 -1.81 3.14 13.94
CA LYS A 132 -3.20 2.72 13.70
C LYS A 132 -3.25 1.64 12.64
N VAL A 133 -4.26 0.76 12.68
CA VAL A 133 -4.46 -0.29 11.67
C VAL A 133 -5.85 -0.15 11.07
N ILE A 134 -5.91 -0.25 9.74
CA ILE A 134 -7.14 -0.47 8.98
C ILE A 134 -6.93 -1.75 8.17
N ALA A 135 -7.70 -2.78 8.48
CA ALA A 135 -7.68 -4.05 7.76
C ALA A 135 -8.94 -4.17 6.87
N ILE A 136 -8.74 -4.62 5.62
CA ILE A 136 -9.83 -4.86 4.67
C ILE A 136 -9.58 -6.15 3.90
N ASP A 137 -10.63 -6.85 3.53
CA ASP A 137 -10.54 -7.98 2.59
C ASP A 137 -10.50 -7.47 1.14
N ALA A 138 -9.35 -6.91 0.76
CA ALA A 138 -9.13 -6.39 -0.57
C ALA A 138 -9.19 -7.48 -1.65
N THR A 139 -8.92 -8.73 -1.29
CA THR A 139 -8.99 -9.86 -2.22
C THR A 139 -10.42 -10.14 -2.65
N SER A 140 -11.36 -10.22 -1.71
CA SER A 140 -12.79 -10.38 -2.02
C SER A 140 -13.34 -9.18 -2.79
N LEU A 141 -12.92 -7.95 -2.46
CA LEU A 141 -13.31 -6.76 -3.22
C LEU A 141 -12.78 -6.79 -4.66
N ALA A 142 -11.54 -7.27 -4.88
CA ALA A 142 -10.99 -7.42 -6.23
C ALA A 142 -11.76 -8.49 -7.04
N GLN A 143 -12.16 -9.60 -6.42
CA GLN A 143 -13.03 -10.60 -7.04
C GLN A 143 -14.39 -10.00 -7.41
N GLN A 144 -14.99 -9.22 -6.53
CA GLN A 144 -16.24 -8.49 -6.79
C GLN A 144 -16.10 -7.48 -7.94
N ALA A 145 -14.95 -6.82 -8.09
CA ALA A 145 -14.66 -5.95 -9.22
C ALA A 145 -14.57 -6.71 -10.56
N GLY A 146 -14.31 -8.02 -10.52
CA GLY A 146 -14.24 -8.90 -11.69
C GLY A 146 -12.84 -9.46 -11.98
N ASN A 147 -11.79 -9.10 -11.22
CA ASN A 147 -10.46 -9.64 -11.41
C ASN A 147 -9.62 -9.56 -10.13
N VAL A 148 -9.28 -10.72 -9.56
CA VAL A 148 -8.47 -10.81 -8.34
C VAL A 148 -7.09 -10.12 -8.46
N ARG A 149 -6.56 -9.96 -9.67
CA ARG A 149 -5.28 -9.26 -9.89
C ARG A 149 -5.33 -7.77 -9.60
N THR A 150 -6.53 -7.19 -9.39
CA THR A 150 -6.69 -5.76 -9.06
C THR A 150 -6.61 -5.46 -7.56
N VAL A 151 -6.15 -6.39 -6.72
CA VAL A 151 -5.98 -6.19 -5.27
C VAL A 151 -5.16 -4.93 -4.96
N ASN A 152 -4.09 -4.68 -5.71
CA ASN A 152 -3.27 -3.48 -5.58
C ASN A 152 -4.07 -2.19 -5.83
N VAL A 153 -4.97 -2.20 -6.80
CA VAL A 153 -5.83 -1.04 -7.11
C VAL A 153 -6.95 -0.87 -6.08
N VAL A 154 -7.50 -1.98 -5.54
CA VAL A 154 -8.40 -1.91 -4.37
C VAL A 154 -7.70 -1.21 -3.20
N MET A 155 -6.44 -1.59 -2.91
CA MET A 155 -5.66 -0.99 -1.82
C MET A 155 -5.33 0.48 -2.09
N LEU A 156 -5.15 0.90 -3.35
CA LEU A 156 -5.04 2.32 -3.71
C LEU A 156 -6.34 3.08 -3.45
N GLY A 157 -7.49 2.49 -3.77
CA GLY A 157 -8.79 3.06 -3.42
C GLY A 157 -8.95 3.24 -1.91
N ALA A 158 -8.59 2.23 -1.14
CA ALA A 158 -8.60 2.26 0.32
C ALA A 158 -7.65 3.34 0.89
N LEU A 159 -6.46 3.48 0.32
CA LEU A 159 -5.49 4.52 0.66
C LEU A 159 -6.06 5.92 0.44
N MET A 160 -6.72 6.15 -0.70
CA MET A 160 -7.39 7.42 -0.98
C MET A 160 -8.59 7.65 -0.04
N GLY A 161 -9.30 6.58 0.34
CA GLY A 161 -10.38 6.63 1.33
C GLY A 161 -9.92 7.03 2.73
N ALA A 162 -8.69 6.70 3.09
CA ALA A 162 -8.09 7.13 4.36
C ALA A 162 -7.74 8.63 4.40
N GLY A 163 -7.75 9.33 3.27
CA GLY A 163 -7.62 10.79 3.17
C GLY A 163 -6.27 11.35 3.62
N ARG A 164 -5.18 10.57 3.47
CA ARG A 164 -3.86 10.95 3.98
C ARG A 164 -2.86 11.38 2.88
N LEU A 165 -3.27 11.35 1.63
CA LEU A 165 -2.41 11.80 0.51
C LEU A 165 -2.86 13.16 -0.04
N PRO A 166 -1.92 14.02 -0.44
CA PRO A 166 -2.21 15.29 -1.10
C PRO A 166 -2.48 15.08 -2.60
N ILE A 167 -3.36 14.15 -2.93
CA ILE A 167 -3.71 13.75 -4.30
C ILE A 167 -5.24 13.74 -4.40
N SER A 168 -5.78 14.29 -5.50
CA SER A 168 -7.21 14.28 -5.76
C SER A 168 -7.68 12.89 -6.25
N LEU A 169 -8.95 12.56 -6.01
CA LEU A 169 -9.55 11.34 -6.53
C LEU A 169 -9.55 11.34 -8.06
N GLU A 170 -9.71 12.49 -8.67
CA GLU A 170 -9.78 12.65 -10.13
C GLU A 170 -8.41 12.35 -10.77
N SER A 171 -7.32 12.90 -10.23
CA SER A 171 -5.97 12.59 -10.71
C SER A 171 -5.65 11.11 -10.55
N MET A 172 -5.96 10.50 -9.40
CA MET A 172 -5.71 9.08 -9.19
C MET A 172 -6.50 8.21 -10.18
N LYS A 173 -7.79 8.49 -10.43
CA LYS A 173 -8.60 7.74 -11.39
C LYS A 173 -8.11 7.89 -12.83
N ARG A 174 -7.70 9.10 -13.22
CA ARG A 174 -7.14 9.36 -14.56
C ARG A 174 -5.85 8.55 -14.74
N VAL A 175 -4.92 8.63 -13.80
CA VAL A 175 -3.66 7.89 -13.85
C VAL A 175 -3.90 6.37 -13.89
N ILE A 176 -4.83 5.84 -13.11
CA ILE A 176 -5.20 4.41 -13.18
C ILE A 176 -5.69 4.08 -14.59
N ARG A 177 -6.62 4.83 -15.14
CA ARG A 177 -7.18 4.56 -16.48
C ARG A 177 -6.12 4.55 -17.57
N GLU A 178 -5.15 5.46 -17.51
CA GLU A 178 -4.12 5.63 -18.53
C GLU A 178 -2.96 4.63 -18.42
N ASN A 179 -2.74 4.05 -17.22
CA ASN A 179 -1.54 3.26 -16.95
C ASN A 179 -1.80 1.79 -16.57
N VAL A 180 -3.05 1.34 -16.56
CA VAL A 180 -3.36 -0.09 -16.45
C VAL A 180 -3.35 -0.75 -17.84
N PRO A 181 -3.22 -2.10 -17.93
CA PRO A 181 -3.25 -2.78 -19.21
C PRO A 181 -4.53 -2.49 -20.00
N LYS A 182 -4.40 -2.24 -21.30
CA LYS A 182 -5.53 -1.93 -22.19
C LYS A 182 -6.64 -2.99 -22.09
N GLY A 183 -7.88 -2.53 -22.01
CA GLY A 183 -9.07 -3.37 -21.84
C GLY A 183 -9.34 -3.79 -20.38
N THR A 184 -8.54 -3.32 -19.42
CA THR A 184 -8.79 -3.56 -18.00
C THR A 184 -9.18 -2.29 -17.22
N GLU A 185 -9.37 -1.17 -17.90
CA GLU A 185 -9.61 0.13 -17.30
C GLU A 185 -10.85 0.12 -16.38
N ASP A 186 -11.97 -0.42 -16.87
CA ASP A 186 -13.22 -0.45 -16.11
C ASP A 186 -13.13 -1.36 -14.87
N VAL A 187 -12.49 -2.51 -14.98
CA VAL A 187 -12.33 -3.41 -13.82
C VAL A 187 -11.41 -2.78 -12.77
N ASN A 188 -10.36 -2.08 -13.19
CA ASN A 188 -9.47 -1.37 -12.26
C ASN A 188 -10.18 -0.18 -11.60
N LEU A 189 -10.99 0.58 -12.33
CA LEU A 189 -11.76 1.67 -11.72
C LEU A 189 -12.83 1.15 -10.76
N ARG A 190 -13.52 0.03 -11.07
CA ARG A 190 -14.43 -0.62 -10.12
C ARG A 190 -13.70 -1.07 -8.87
N ALA A 191 -12.52 -1.69 -9.01
CA ALA A 191 -11.68 -2.11 -7.90
C ALA A 191 -11.29 -0.92 -7.00
N PHE A 192 -10.87 0.19 -7.59
CA PHE A 192 -10.57 1.42 -6.89
C PHE A 192 -11.77 1.94 -6.08
N GLU A 193 -12.95 2.02 -6.69
CA GLU A 193 -14.17 2.49 -6.02
C GLU A 193 -14.60 1.59 -4.84
N LEU A 194 -14.45 0.27 -4.98
CA LEU A 194 -14.74 -0.66 -3.89
C LEU A 194 -13.78 -0.46 -2.70
N GLY A 195 -12.49 -0.29 -2.99
CA GLY A 195 -11.50 0.02 -1.96
C GLY A 195 -11.77 1.36 -1.27
N LEU A 196 -12.08 2.40 -2.03
CA LEU A 196 -12.43 3.73 -1.53
C LEU A 196 -13.62 3.67 -0.55
N LYS A 197 -14.68 2.95 -0.92
CA LYS A 197 -15.88 2.79 -0.09
C LYS A 197 -15.62 1.98 1.17
N ALA A 198 -14.73 0.99 1.13
CA ALA A 198 -14.42 0.12 2.26
C ALA A 198 -13.77 0.86 3.46
N VAL A 199 -13.15 2.01 3.20
CA VAL A 199 -12.41 2.78 4.23
C VAL A 199 -13.05 4.14 4.52
N ARG A 200 -13.81 4.69 3.58
CA ARG A 200 -14.43 6.02 3.72
C ARG A 200 -15.42 6.03 4.89
N GLY A 201 -15.09 6.79 5.95
CA GLY A 201 -15.93 6.91 7.15
C GLY A 201 -15.53 6.00 8.32
N LYS A 202 -14.38 5.31 8.25
CA LYS A 202 -13.76 4.55 9.35
C LYS A 202 -12.79 5.40 10.15
#